data_442e5dd476c6306d1de4bb96b4970746
#
_entry.id   442e5dd476c6306d1de4bb96b4970746
#
_cell.length_a   1.000
_cell.length_b   1.000
_cell.length_c   1.000
_cell.angle_alpha   90.00
_cell.angle_beta   90.00
_cell.angle_gamma   90.00
#
_symmetry.space_group_name_H-M   'P 1'
#
loop_
_entity.id
_entity.type
_entity.pdbx_description
1 polymer ?
#
loop_
_entity_poly.entity_id
_entity_poly.type
_entity_poly.pdbx_seq_one_letter_code
_entity_poly.pdbx_strand_id
1 'polypeptide(L)'
;MGMSIATLLAQHNEVVAVDVVPEKVEKVNNGISPIQDEYIEKYLSEKTLNLRATLDAKSAYKDADFVVIAAPTNYDPQKNFFDTSAVETVIKIVMEANPNAIMIVKSTVPVGFTESARRKYNTENLLFSPEFLRESRALYDNLYPSRIILGRPEGDERLDEAARVFAEFLQQGAL
;
A
#
# COMPACT_ATOMS: atom_id res chain seq x y z
N MET A 1 6.01 -5.57 3.99
CA MET A 1 5.42 -4.21 3.88
C MET A 1 3.92 -4.27 3.57
N GLY A 2 3.47 -4.67 2.39
CA GLY A 2 2.04 -4.67 2.03
C GLY A 2 1.13 -5.38 3.03
N MET A 3 1.51 -6.54 3.54
CA MET A 3 0.71 -7.27 4.53
C MET A 3 0.57 -6.55 5.87
N SER A 4 1.59 -5.84 6.33
CA SER A 4 1.49 -5.09 7.60
C SER A 4 0.46 -3.95 7.51
N ILE A 5 0.46 -3.21 6.42
CA ILE A 5 -0.56 -2.17 6.15
C ILE A 5 -1.94 -2.78 5.94
N ALA A 6 -2.04 -3.88 5.17
CA ALA A 6 -3.32 -4.55 4.96
C ALA A 6 -3.93 -5.03 6.29
N THR A 7 -3.13 -5.64 7.16
CA THR A 7 -3.55 -6.10 8.49
C THR A 7 -3.94 -4.93 9.39
N LEU A 8 -3.16 -3.83 9.38
CA LEU A 8 -3.46 -2.62 10.15
C LEU A 8 -4.82 -2.03 9.78
N LEU A 9 -5.03 -1.79 8.48
CA LEU A 9 -6.23 -1.14 7.96
C LEU A 9 -7.48 -2.03 8.07
N ALA A 10 -7.32 -3.35 7.93
CA ALA A 10 -8.42 -4.31 7.97
C ALA A 10 -9.09 -4.45 9.35
N GLN A 11 -8.53 -3.84 10.39
CA GLN A 11 -9.17 -3.76 11.70
C GLN A 11 -10.44 -2.90 11.68
N HIS A 12 -10.49 -1.90 10.81
CA HIS A 12 -11.57 -0.91 10.78
C HIS A 12 -12.13 -0.64 9.38
N ASN A 13 -11.51 -1.19 8.33
CA ASN A 13 -11.89 -0.94 6.93
C ASN A 13 -11.99 -2.25 6.16
N GLU A 14 -12.74 -2.25 5.06
CA GLU A 14 -12.68 -3.34 4.08
C GLU A 14 -11.36 -3.23 3.29
N VAL A 15 -10.58 -4.30 3.30
CA VAL A 15 -9.28 -4.36 2.63
C VAL A 15 -9.22 -5.56 1.70
N VAL A 16 -8.85 -5.31 0.45
CA VAL A 16 -8.57 -6.33 -0.55
C VAL A 16 -7.09 -6.32 -0.89
N ALA A 17 -6.37 -7.34 -0.43
CA ALA A 17 -4.96 -7.51 -0.77
C ALA A 17 -4.83 -8.16 -2.16
N VAL A 18 -4.04 -7.53 -3.04
CA VAL A 18 -3.74 -8.05 -4.37
C VAL A 18 -2.31 -8.56 -4.39
N ASP A 19 -2.11 -9.80 -4.78
CA ASP A 19 -0.77 -10.37 -5.00
C ASP A 19 -0.79 -11.20 -6.30
N VAL A 20 0.38 -11.37 -6.91
CA VAL A 20 0.55 -12.17 -8.13
C VAL A 20 0.85 -13.65 -7.82
N VAL A 21 1.11 -14.00 -6.57
CA VAL A 21 1.47 -15.34 -6.11
C VAL A 21 0.25 -16.04 -5.51
N PRO A 22 -0.30 -17.09 -6.17
CA PRO A 22 -1.51 -17.78 -5.72
C PRO A 22 -1.42 -18.32 -4.29
N GLU A 23 -0.28 -18.90 -3.91
CA GLU A 23 -0.07 -19.46 -2.57
C GLU A 23 -0.17 -18.39 -1.46
N LYS A 24 0.26 -17.14 -1.73
CA LYS A 24 0.13 -16.04 -0.77
C LYS A 24 -1.33 -15.64 -0.61
N VAL A 25 -2.06 -15.55 -1.72
CA VAL A 25 -3.50 -15.25 -1.72
C VAL A 25 -4.27 -16.31 -0.91
N GLU A 26 -3.98 -17.60 -1.15
CA GLU A 26 -4.60 -18.69 -0.41
C GLU A 26 -4.30 -18.62 1.09
N LYS A 27 -3.05 -18.39 1.47
CA LYS A 27 -2.67 -18.24 2.89
C LYS A 27 -3.45 -17.13 3.57
N VAL A 28 -3.49 -15.92 2.98
CA VAL A 28 -4.21 -14.79 3.56
C VAL A 28 -5.69 -15.11 3.74
N ASN A 29 -6.34 -15.71 2.75
CA ASN A 29 -7.76 -16.07 2.81
C ASN A 29 -8.04 -17.18 3.84
N ASN A 30 -7.05 -17.97 4.23
CA ASN A 30 -7.12 -18.96 5.31
C ASN A 30 -6.66 -18.43 6.68
N GLY A 31 -6.42 -17.12 6.81
CA GLY A 31 -5.95 -16.51 8.05
C GLY A 31 -4.49 -16.85 8.40
N ILE A 32 -3.69 -17.22 7.40
CA ILE A 32 -2.27 -17.60 7.57
C ILE A 32 -1.40 -16.49 6.99
N SER A 33 -0.40 -16.06 7.73
CA SER A 33 0.54 -15.06 7.23
C SER A 33 1.40 -15.61 6.08
N PRO A 34 1.49 -14.90 4.94
CA PRO A 34 2.37 -15.29 3.85
C PRO A 34 3.84 -14.90 4.06
N ILE A 35 4.14 -14.22 5.16
CA ILE A 35 5.48 -13.75 5.54
C ILE A 35 5.73 -14.02 7.03
N GLN A 36 7.01 -14.05 7.43
CA GLN A 36 7.40 -14.16 8.83
C GLN A 36 7.30 -12.81 9.52
N ASP A 37 6.24 -12.61 10.28
CA ASP A 37 6.02 -11.45 11.16
C ASP A 37 5.07 -11.89 12.28
N GLU A 38 5.58 -12.00 13.49
CA GLU A 38 4.86 -12.52 14.67
C GLU A 38 3.54 -11.77 14.91
N TYR A 39 3.53 -10.46 14.71
CA TYR A 39 2.33 -9.64 14.92
C TYR A 39 1.29 -9.86 13.82
N ILE A 40 1.72 -10.03 12.55
CA ILE A 40 0.80 -10.36 11.45
C ILE A 40 0.19 -11.75 11.69
N GLU A 41 1.01 -12.75 12.04
CA GLU A 41 0.54 -14.10 12.36
C GLU A 41 -0.49 -14.09 13.50
N LYS A 42 -0.20 -13.35 14.57
CA LYS A 42 -1.11 -13.18 15.70
C LYS A 42 -2.41 -12.50 15.31
N TYR A 43 -2.35 -11.39 14.57
CA TYR A 43 -3.54 -10.65 14.17
C TYR A 43 -4.45 -11.43 13.21
N LEU A 44 -3.86 -12.16 12.25
CA LEU A 44 -4.61 -13.02 11.33
C LEU A 44 -5.30 -14.19 12.05
N SER A 45 -4.69 -14.74 13.13
CA SER A 45 -5.25 -15.87 13.86
C SER A 45 -6.24 -15.46 14.97
N GLU A 46 -6.04 -14.30 15.61
CA GLU A 46 -6.79 -13.90 16.82
C GLU A 46 -7.84 -12.81 16.58
N LYS A 47 -7.67 -12.00 15.52
CA LYS A 47 -8.54 -10.85 15.25
C LYS A 47 -9.52 -11.14 14.11
N THR A 48 -10.73 -10.62 14.22
CA THR A 48 -11.65 -10.57 13.08
C THR A 48 -11.25 -9.40 12.20
N LEU A 49 -10.59 -9.68 11.09
CA LEU A 49 -10.15 -8.67 10.12
C LEU A 49 -11.07 -8.70 8.90
N ASN A 50 -11.47 -7.52 8.42
CA ASN A 50 -12.19 -7.41 7.15
C ASN A 50 -11.18 -7.40 5.98
N LEU A 51 -10.48 -8.52 5.83
CA LEU A 51 -9.39 -8.74 4.88
C LEU A 51 -9.68 -9.94 3.99
N ARG A 52 -9.59 -9.74 2.70
CA ARG A 52 -9.53 -10.82 1.70
C ARG A 52 -8.38 -10.57 0.73
N ALA A 53 -7.91 -11.61 0.07
CA ALA A 53 -6.88 -11.52 -0.95
C ALA A 53 -7.37 -12.05 -2.30
N THR A 54 -6.82 -11.53 -3.39
CA THR A 54 -7.16 -11.92 -4.75
C THR A 54 -5.99 -11.80 -5.72
N LEU A 55 -6.03 -12.57 -6.80
CA LEU A 55 -5.17 -12.42 -7.98
C LEU A 55 -5.75 -11.42 -8.99
N ASP A 56 -7.04 -11.08 -8.89
CA ASP A 56 -7.74 -10.21 -9.83
C ASP A 56 -7.63 -8.74 -9.39
N ALA A 57 -6.55 -8.11 -9.84
CA ALA A 57 -6.26 -6.71 -9.55
C ALA A 57 -7.34 -5.75 -10.09
N LYS A 58 -7.84 -6.00 -11.31
CA LYS A 58 -8.81 -5.09 -11.94
C LYS A 58 -10.12 -5.07 -11.16
N SER A 59 -10.61 -6.23 -10.76
CA SER A 59 -11.82 -6.33 -9.95
C SER A 59 -11.62 -5.68 -8.57
N ALA A 60 -10.44 -5.88 -7.95
CA ALA A 60 -10.15 -5.31 -6.64
C ALA A 60 -10.08 -3.78 -6.64
N TYR A 61 -9.56 -3.19 -7.72
CA TYR A 61 -9.38 -1.72 -7.80
C TYR A 61 -10.61 -0.97 -8.28
N LYS A 62 -11.57 -1.65 -8.92
CA LYS A 62 -12.73 -1.04 -9.59
C LYS A 62 -13.51 -0.08 -8.70
N ASP A 63 -13.75 -0.48 -7.46
CA ASP A 63 -14.58 0.26 -6.50
C ASP A 63 -13.76 0.74 -5.29
N ALA A 64 -12.42 0.74 -5.39
CA ALA A 64 -11.55 1.17 -4.31
C ALA A 64 -11.48 2.70 -4.20
N ASP A 65 -11.63 3.24 -2.99
CA ASP A 65 -11.36 4.65 -2.71
C ASP A 65 -9.86 4.94 -2.69
N PHE A 66 -9.09 4.04 -2.06
CA PHE A 66 -7.63 4.11 -1.96
C PHE A 66 -6.98 2.83 -2.48
N VAL A 67 -5.88 2.97 -3.20
CA VAL A 67 -5.02 1.85 -3.60
C VAL A 67 -3.62 2.06 -3.05
N VAL A 68 -3.23 1.24 -2.08
CA VAL A 68 -1.89 1.28 -1.49
C VAL A 68 -0.93 0.45 -2.34
N ILE A 69 0.08 1.08 -2.91
CA ILE A 69 1.08 0.44 -3.76
C ILE A 69 2.31 0.08 -2.93
N ALA A 70 2.46 -1.21 -2.64
CA ALA A 70 3.58 -1.79 -1.88
C ALA A 70 4.33 -2.84 -2.72
N ALA A 71 4.46 -2.60 -4.01
CA ALA A 71 5.17 -3.48 -4.94
C ALA A 71 6.68 -3.45 -4.68
N PRO A 72 7.41 -4.56 -4.92
CA PRO A 72 8.85 -4.61 -4.73
C PRO A 72 9.57 -3.65 -5.69
N THR A 73 10.64 -3.04 -5.20
CA THR A 73 11.56 -2.20 -5.99
C THR A 73 12.98 -2.66 -5.72
N ASN A 74 13.81 -2.69 -6.76
CA ASN A 74 15.20 -3.10 -6.66
C ASN A 74 16.14 -1.97 -7.09
N TYR A 75 17.23 -1.81 -6.35
CA TYR A 75 18.30 -0.90 -6.71
C TYR A 75 19.49 -1.69 -7.26
N ASP A 76 19.92 -1.36 -8.50
CA ASP A 76 21.12 -1.89 -9.11
C ASP A 76 22.29 -0.92 -8.92
N PRO A 77 23.24 -1.18 -8.00
CA PRO A 77 24.33 -0.27 -7.71
C PRO A 77 25.35 -0.15 -8.84
N GLN A 78 25.42 -1.15 -9.74
CA GLN A 78 26.36 -1.13 -10.87
C GLN A 78 25.88 -0.17 -11.96
N LYS A 79 24.56 -0.10 -12.16
CA LYS A 79 23.92 0.78 -13.15
C LYS A 79 23.43 2.09 -12.55
N ASN A 80 23.57 2.26 -11.22
CA ASN A 80 22.95 3.36 -10.49
C ASN A 80 21.47 3.55 -10.87
N PHE A 81 20.75 2.43 -10.96
CA PHE A 81 19.40 2.37 -11.47
C PHE A 81 18.43 1.80 -10.44
N PHE A 82 17.30 2.46 -10.29
CA PHE A 82 16.20 2.05 -9.42
C PHE A 82 15.07 1.49 -10.29
N ASP A 83 14.82 0.18 -10.20
CA ASP A 83 13.73 -0.46 -10.94
C ASP A 83 12.39 -0.24 -10.24
N THR A 84 11.59 0.64 -10.80
CA THR A 84 10.23 0.98 -10.35
C THR A 84 9.14 0.33 -11.22
N SER A 85 9.49 -0.57 -12.12
CA SER A 85 8.59 -1.16 -13.12
C SER A 85 7.36 -1.84 -12.49
N ALA A 86 7.53 -2.51 -11.35
CA ALA A 86 6.41 -3.13 -10.64
C ALA A 86 5.43 -2.09 -10.08
N VAL A 87 5.92 -0.99 -9.52
CA VAL A 87 5.09 0.14 -9.06
C VAL A 87 4.32 0.76 -10.22
N GLU A 88 5.00 1.01 -11.33
CA GLU A 88 4.39 1.57 -12.54
C GLU A 88 3.34 0.65 -13.16
N THR A 89 3.56 -0.67 -13.09
CA THR A 89 2.57 -1.66 -13.54
C THR A 89 1.28 -1.56 -12.72
N VAL A 90 1.38 -1.42 -11.40
CA VAL A 90 0.20 -1.23 -10.55
C VAL A 90 -0.52 0.07 -10.89
N ILE A 91 0.22 1.18 -11.04
CA ILE A 91 -0.38 2.48 -11.45
C ILE A 91 -1.19 2.33 -12.75
N LYS A 92 -0.65 1.66 -13.77
CA LYS A 92 -1.36 1.41 -15.04
C LYS A 92 -2.66 0.64 -14.83
N ILE A 93 -2.62 -0.45 -14.06
CA ILE A 93 -3.81 -1.27 -13.80
C ILE A 93 -4.88 -0.47 -13.05
N VAL A 94 -4.48 0.35 -12.07
CA VAL A 94 -5.41 1.24 -11.36
C VAL A 94 -6.02 2.25 -12.30
N MET A 95 -5.22 2.92 -13.13
CA MET A 95 -5.72 3.90 -14.10
C MET A 95 -6.69 3.30 -15.11
N GLU A 96 -6.50 2.03 -15.51
CA GLU A 96 -7.44 1.32 -16.38
C GLU A 96 -8.73 0.91 -15.67
N ALA A 97 -8.65 0.49 -14.42
CA ALA A 97 -9.79 -0.06 -13.67
C ALA A 97 -10.61 1.05 -12.97
N ASN A 98 -9.94 2.02 -12.38
CA ASN A 98 -10.56 3.11 -11.60
C ASN A 98 -9.63 4.34 -11.54
N PRO A 99 -9.68 5.23 -12.53
CA PRO A 99 -8.83 6.43 -12.56
C PRO A 99 -9.14 7.44 -11.45
N ASN A 100 -10.25 7.27 -10.72
CA ASN A 100 -10.63 8.14 -9.60
C ASN A 100 -10.05 7.69 -8.25
N ALA A 101 -9.55 6.46 -8.15
CA ALA A 101 -8.94 5.97 -6.92
C ALA A 101 -7.70 6.81 -6.54
N ILE A 102 -7.55 7.08 -5.25
CA ILE A 102 -6.34 7.73 -4.74
C ILE A 102 -5.26 6.66 -4.52
N MET A 103 -4.16 6.77 -5.24
CA MET A 103 -3.03 5.86 -5.13
C MET A 103 -2.02 6.35 -4.08
N ILE A 104 -1.64 5.49 -3.15
CA ILE A 104 -0.66 5.78 -2.09
C ILE A 104 0.59 4.92 -2.36
N VAL A 105 1.65 5.53 -2.84
CA VAL A 105 2.93 4.84 -3.06
C VAL A 105 3.64 4.68 -1.71
N LYS A 106 3.75 3.43 -1.25
CA LYS A 106 4.52 3.05 -0.05
C LYS A 106 5.83 2.34 -0.40
N SER A 107 5.98 1.89 -1.63
CA SER A 107 7.24 1.33 -2.12
C SER A 107 8.37 2.36 -2.04
N THR A 108 9.59 1.90 -1.80
CA THR A 108 10.79 2.74 -1.88
C THR A 108 11.02 3.14 -3.32
N VAL A 109 11.00 4.44 -3.59
CA VAL A 109 11.14 5.01 -4.93
C VAL A 109 12.13 6.18 -4.92
N PRO A 110 12.76 6.52 -6.05
CA PRO A 110 13.67 7.66 -6.15
C PRO A 110 12.96 8.99 -5.85
N VAL A 111 13.73 9.98 -5.42
CA VAL A 111 13.25 11.35 -5.27
C VAL A 111 12.68 11.86 -6.59
N GLY A 112 11.49 12.48 -6.54
CA GLY A 112 10.79 12.99 -7.72
C GLY A 112 9.98 11.95 -8.50
N PHE A 113 9.99 10.67 -8.07
CA PHE A 113 9.23 9.60 -8.75
C PHE A 113 7.74 9.92 -8.87
N THR A 114 7.07 10.28 -7.76
CA THR A 114 5.62 10.53 -7.76
C THR A 114 5.22 11.69 -8.66
N GLU A 115 6.02 12.76 -8.68
CA GLU A 115 5.81 13.89 -9.60
C GLU A 115 5.99 13.49 -11.05
N SER A 116 7.04 12.73 -11.36
CA SER A 116 7.29 12.18 -12.69
C SER A 116 6.16 11.23 -13.13
N ALA A 117 5.69 10.38 -12.24
CA ALA A 117 4.61 9.43 -12.51
C ALA A 117 3.27 10.16 -12.76
N ARG A 118 2.93 11.21 -11.99
CA ARG A 118 1.74 12.04 -12.27
C ARG A 118 1.75 12.57 -13.69
N ARG A 119 2.87 13.16 -14.11
CA ARG A 119 3.01 13.65 -15.49
C ARG A 119 2.91 12.54 -16.53
N LYS A 120 3.61 11.41 -16.30
CA LYS A 120 3.66 10.26 -17.23
C LYS A 120 2.30 9.62 -17.45
N TYR A 121 1.51 9.48 -16.39
CA TYR A 121 0.20 8.80 -16.41
C TYR A 121 -0.97 9.77 -16.46
N ASN A 122 -0.70 11.07 -16.56
CA ASN A 122 -1.71 12.13 -16.61
C ASN A 122 -2.74 12.00 -15.48
N THR A 123 -2.27 11.86 -14.23
CA THR A 123 -3.11 11.76 -13.04
C THR A 123 -2.52 12.56 -11.89
N GLU A 124 -3.37 13.25 -11.15
CA GLU A 124 -2.99 13.89 -9.88
C GLU A 124 -3.19 12.96 -8.67
N ASN A 125 -3.93 11.86 -8.85
CA ASN A 125 -4.36 10.94 -7.77
C ASN A 125 -3.23 10.03 -7.26
N LEU A 126 -2.04 10.57 -7.07
CA LEU A 126 -0.87 9.82 -6.63
C LEU A 126 -0.18 10.54 -5.49
N LEU A 127 -0.25 9.97 -4.29
CA LEU A 127 0.40 10.44 -3.08
C LEU A 127 1.59 9.55 -2.72
N PHE A 128 2.51 10.05 -1.90
CA PHE A 128 3.65 9.30 -1.40
C PHE A 128 3.58 9.17 0.13
N SER A 129 3.75 7.96 0.63
CA SER A 129 3.84 7.69 2.07
C SER A 129 5.06 6.83 2.35
N PRO A 130 6.21 7.44 2.71
CA PRO A 130 7.42 6.69 3.01
C PRO A 130 7.24 5.75 4.19
N GLU A 131 8.00 4.68 4.21
CA GLU A 131 7.96 3.67 5.24
C GLU A 131 9.36 3.39 5.81
N PHE A 132 9.45 3.26 7.13
CA PHE A 132 10.68 3.05 7.87
C PHE A 132 10.53 1.85 8.81
N LEU A 133 10.07 0.71 8.26
CA LEU A 133 9.77 -0.50 9.03
C LEU A 133 10.96 -1.45 9.09
N ARG A 134 11.09 -2.13 10.21
CA ARG A 134 12.04 -3.23 10.38
C ARG A 134 11.47 -4.51 9.77
N GLU A 135 12.31 -5.28 9.09
CA GLU A 135 11.94 -6.62 8.63
C GLU A 135 11.49 -7.48 9.83
N SER A 136 10.51 -8.36 9.61
CA SER A 136 9.88 -9.23 10.62
C SER A 136 9.20 -8.54 11.81
N ARG A 137 9.13 -7.19 11.83
CA ARG A 137 8.42 -6.38 12.82
C ARG A 137 7.55 -5.29 12.20
N ALA A 138 7.22 -5.44 10.94
CA ALA A 138 6.54 -4.40 10.17
C ALA A 138 5.18 -4.02 10.75
N LEU A 139 4.38 -4.99 11.21
CA LEU A 139 3.10 -4.66 11.83
C LEU A 139 3.29 -3.99 13.19
N TYR A 140 4.23 -4.43 14.02
CA TYR A 140 4.53 -3.75 15.27
C TYR A 140 4.88 -2.27 15.06
N ASP A 141 5.76 -1.98 14.09
CA ASP A 141 6.17 -0.61 13.79
C ASP A 141 5.01 0.24 13.24
N ASN A 142 4.05 -0.37 12.56
CA ASN A 142 2.81 0.29 12.13
C ASN A 142 1.79 0.48 13.27
N LEU A 143 1.75 -0.43 14.24
CA LEU A 143 0.90 -0.30 15.44
C LEU A 143 1.39 0.80 16.38
N TYR A 144 2.71 1.05 16.42
CA TYR A 144 3.35 2.07 17.27
C TYR A 144 4.17 3.04 16.43
N PRO A 145 3.54 3.80 15.51
CA PRO A 145 4.26 4.68 14.61
C PRO A 145 4.81 5.91 15.35
N SER A 146 6.09 6.21 15.14
CA SER A 146 6.65 7.49 15.63
C SER A 146 6.14 8.70 14.86
N ARG A 147 5.72 8.48 13.62
CA ARG A 147 5.18 9.48 12.70
C ARG A 147 4.46 8.82 11.53
N ILE A 148 3.49 9.53 10.98
CA ILE A 148 2.80 9.19 9.72
C ILE A 148 3.08 10.35 8.75
N ILE A 149 3.63 10.04 7.59
CA ILE A 149 4.01 11.05 6.59
C ILE A 149 3.26 10.76 5.29
N LEU A 150 2.63 11.79 4.75
CA LEU A 150 1.99 11.78 3.44
C LEU A 150 2.45 12.98 2.63
N GLY A 151 3.23 12.71 1.58
CA GLY A 151 3.62 13.69 0.58
C GLY A 151 2.52 13.88 -0.46
N ARG A 152 2.17 15.12 -0.74
CA ARG A 152 1.12 15.53 -1.66
C ARG A 152 1.55 16.72 -2.51
N PRO A 153 0.94 16.98 -3.68
CA PRO A 153 1.15 18.23 -4.39
C PRO A 153 0.57 19.40 -3.61
N GLU A 154 1.15 20.58 -3.76
CA GLU A 154 0.65 21.80 -3.15
C GLU A 154 -0.55 22.36 -3.95
N GLY A 155 -1.51 22.94 -3.23
CA GLY A 155 -2.62 23.68 -3.85
C GLY A 155 -3.78 22.82 -4.35
N ASP A 156 -3.83 21.52 -4.05
CA ASP A 156 -4.98 20.65 -4.33
C ASP A 156 -5.68 20.25 -3.02
N GLU A 157 -6.76 20.98 -2.68
CA GLU A 157 -7.55 20.76 -1.45
C GLU A 157 -8.15 19.34 -1.39
N ARG A 158 -8.48 18.75 -2.55
CA ARG A 158 -9.02 17.38 -2.63
C ARG A 158 -7.98 16.35 -2.22
N LEU A 159 -6.73 16.52 -2.63
CA LEU A 159 -5.62 15.65 -2.24
C LEU A 159 -5.16 15.91 -0.81
N ASP A 160 -5.29 17.14 -0.32
CA ASP A 160 -5.09 17.48 1.09
C ASP A 160 -6.05 16.69 1.97
N GLU A 161 -7.34 16.70 1.61
CA GLU A 161 -8.37 15.95 2.32
C GLU A 161 -8.13 14.44 2.22
N ALA A 162 -7.82 13.92 1.03
CA ALA A 162 -7.50 12.51 0.85
C ALA A 162 -6.30 12.05 1.68
N ALA A 163 -5.25 12.87 1.75
CA ALA A 163 -4.09 12.59 2.60
C ALA A 163 -4.45 12.56 4.09
N ARG A 164 -5.30 13.51 4.54
CA ARG A 164 -5.78 13.57 5.93
C ARG A 164 -6.60 12.32 6.27
N VAL A 165 -7.56 11.96 5.42
CA VAL A 165 -8.40 10.77 5.60
C VAL A 165 -7.56 9.49 5.66
N PHE A 166 -6.59 9.34 4.76
CA PHE A 166 -5.71 8.16 4.78
C PHE A 166 -4.83 8.12 6.04
N ALA A 167 -4.33 9.27 6.51
CA ALA A 167 -3.60 9.34 7.77
C ALA A 167 -4.48 8.94 8.97
N GLU A 168 -5.75 9.35 8.98
CA GLU A 168 -6.73 8.93 10.01
C GLU A 168 -6.95 7.41 10.00
N PHE A 169 -7.05 6.76 8.82
CA PHE A 169 -7.15 5.30 8.74
C PHE A 169 -5.93 4.59 9.35
N LEU A 170 -4.73 5.11 9.12
CA LEU A 170 -3.51 4.57 9.75
C LEU A 170 -3.52 4.79 11.28
N GLN A 171 -3.99 5.95 11.75
CA GLN A 171 -4.10 6.24 13.18
C GLN A 171 -5.15 5.38 13.88
N GLN A 172 -6.28 5.09 13.24
CA GLN A 172 -7.32 4.22 13.79
C GLN A 172 -6.82 2.79 14.02
N GLY A 173 -5.91 2.30 13.17
CA GLY A 173 -5.31 0.98 13.33
C GLY A 173 -4.16 0.95 14.35
N ALA A 174 -3.56 2.10 14.68
CA ALA A 174 -2.45 2.22 15.62
C ALA A 174 -2.91 2.11 17.08
N LEU A 175 -1.95 1.78 17.98
CA LEU A 175 -2.18 1.64 19.43
C LEU A 175 -1.57 2.80 20.22
#